data_1abcec20cab727b90aac663c2c41bdb4
#
_entry.id   1abcec20cab727b90aac663c2c41bdb4
#
_cell.length_a   1.000
_cell.length_b   1.000
_cell.length_c   1.000
_cell.angle_alpha   90.00
_cell.angle_beta   90.00
_cell.angle_gamma   90.00
#
_symmetry.space_group_name_H-M   'P 1'
#
loop_
_entity.id
_entity.type
_entity.pdbx_description
1 polymer ?
#
loop_
_entity_poly.entity_id
_entity_poly.type
_entity_poly.pdbx_seq_one_letter_code
_entity_poly.pdbx_strand_id
1 'polypeptide(L)'
;SEPETYWTLDKMQTEVIGVPDKENVYFVKMKDKTVAPLIELSKDGIVYSINMPLGSGQRKTTPTIQPKVTGNTPNVNPRDFLTEEILMSNSTAKMAELVAKEIYSIRESKNALLRGEADNMPKDGAQLKLMLDNLTLQERAMTEMFAGKVTTEEKIYTIRIVPKEMKHEVAFRFSKKLGIVANNDLAGEPVYITIADLKSINIPEADPKKQVDGIAYNVPGRARVTLDYHNEELYNAEIPITQFGVVEYLAPCLLYTSPSPRDGLLSR
;
A
#
# COMPACT_ATOMS: atom_id res chain seq x y z
N SER A 1 6.25 -17.38 29.55
CA SER A 1 5.67 -18.01 28.35
C SER A 1 6.53 -17.66 27.17
N GLU A 2 6.78 -18.61 26.29
CA GLU A 2 7.48 -18.34 25.03
C GLU A 2 6.66 -17.36 24.18
N PRO A 3 7.31 -16.46 23.43
CA PRO A 3 6.60 -15.53 22.57
C PRO A 3 5.88 -16.29 21.45
N GLU A 4 4.58 -16.09 21.33
CA GLU A 4 3.78 -16.66 20.25
C GLU A 4 3.72 -15.65 19.09
N THR A 5 4.17 -16.08 17.92
CA THR A 5 4.16 -15.26 16.70
C THR A 5 3.02 -15.71 15.80
N TYR A 6 2.22 -14.76 15.34
CA TYR A 6 1.18 -15.01 14.36
C TYR A 6 1.11 -13.89 13.32
N TRP A 7 0.61 -14.24 12.16
CA TRP A 7 0.45 -13.34 11.02
C TRP A 7 -1.00 -12.92 10.85
N THR A 8 -1.19 -11.69 10.41
CA THR A 8 -2.49 -11.17 9.99
C THR A 8 -2.37 -10.51 8.63
N LEU A 9 -3.42 -10.59 7.82
CA LEU A 9 -3.55 -9.80 6.60
C LEU A 9 -4.10 -8.42 7.00
N ASP A 10 -3.36 -7.35 6.68
CA ASP A 10 -3.77 -5.99 7.06
C ASP A 10 -4.29 -5.24 5.83
N LYS A 11 -3.41 -4.91 4.87
CA LYS A 11 -3.77 -4.08 3.71
C LYS A 11 -3.49 -4.80 2.41
N MET A 12 -4.47 -4.71 1.50
CA MET A 12 -4.33 -5.13 0.12
C MET A 12 -4.29 -3.91 -0.79
N GLN A 13 -3.36 -3.92 -1.74
CA GLN A 13 -3.27 -2.91 -2.77
C GLN A 13 -2.99 -3.57 -4.10
N THR A 14 -3.55 -3.02 -5.17
CA THR A 14 -3.21 -3.44 -6.53
C THR A 14 -2.56 -2.28 -7.26
N GLU A 15 -1.61 -2.61 -8.09
CA GLU A 15 -0.97 -1.68 -8.99
C GLU A 15 -0.88 -2.29 -10.38
N VAL A 16 -1.22 -1.49 -11.38
CA VAL A 16 -1.12 -1.88 -12.78
C VAL A 16 0.25 -1.47 -13.30
N ILE A 17 1.03 -2.44 -13.75
CA ILE A 17 2.33 -2.21 -14.38
C ILE A 17 2.24 -2.56 -15.86
N GLY A 18 2.70 -1.63 -16.71
CA GLY A 18 2.88 -1.91 -18.13
C GLY A 18 4.09 -2.82 -18.35
N VAL A 19 3.88 -3.89 -19.08
CA VAL A 19 4.93 -4.82 -19.51
C VAL A 19 4.99 -4.80 -21.01
N PRO A 20 6.18 -4.73 -21.65
CA PRO A 20 6.28 -4.74 -23.10
C PRO A 20 5.74 -6.05 -23.69
N ASP A 21 4.86 -5.93 -24.68
CA ASP A 21 4.38 -7.06 -25.44
C ASP A 21 5.35 -7.37 -26.57
N LYS A 22 6.13 -8.44 -26.43
CA LYS A 22 7.14 -8.84 -27.39
C LYS A 22 6.56 -9.44 -28.68
N GLU A 23 5.31 -9.86 -28.65
CA GLU A 23 4.62 -10.47 -29.79
C GLU A 23 4.02 -9.39 -30.70
N ASN A 24 3.70 -8.22 -30.16
CA ASN A 24 3.11 -7.11 -30.89
C ASN A 24 4.05 -5.89 -30.89
N VAL A 25 5.12 -5.99 -31.66
CA VAL A 25 6.10 -4.90 -31.83
C VAL A 25 5.80 -4.12 -33.11
N TYR A 26 5.68 -2.81 -32.99
CA TYR A 26 5.37 -1.89 -34.10
C TYR A 26 6.59 -1.06 -34.49
N PHE A 27 6.82 -0.94 -35.81
CA PHE A 27 7.83 -0.05 -36.36
C PHE A 27 7.17 1.21 -36.88
N VAL A 28 7.60 2.38 -36.42
CA VAL A 28 7.13 3.67 -36.88
C VAL A 28 8.18 4.27 -37.82
N LYS A 29 7.84 4.41 -39.11
CA LYS A 29 8.68 5.06 -40.09
C LYS A 29 8.20 6.51 -40.29
N MET A 30 9.02 7.47 -39.96
CA MET A 30 8.75 8.89 -40.22
C MET A 30 9.03 9.25 -41.69
N LYS A 31 8.19 10.10 -42.30
CA LYS A 31 8.42 10.64 -43.63
C LYS A 31 9.42 11.78 -43.58
N ASP A 32 10.34 11.84 -44.54
CA ASP A 32 11.54 12.71 -44.57
C ASP A 32 11.31 14.24 -44.53
N LYS A 33 10.13 14.75 -44.44
CA LYS A 33 9.85 16.21 -44.44
C LYS A 33 8.90 16.67 -43.35
N THR A 34 8.69 15.84 -42.37
CA THR A 34 7.79 16.14 -41.27
C THR A 34 8.56 16.40 -39.98
N VAL A 35 8.10 17.36 -39.18
CA VAL A 35 8.61 17.52 -37.83
C VAL A 35 8.28 16.25 -37.07
N ALA A 36 9.30 15.54 -36.59
CA ALA A 36 9.09 14.31 -35.84
C ALA A 36 8.34 14.63 -34.54
N PRO A 37 7.24 13.92 -34.24
CA PRO A 37 6.58 14.08 -32.96
C PRO A 37 7.54 13.71 -31.83
N LEU A 38 7.45 14.42 -30.71
CA LEU A 38 8.19 14.07 -29.53
C LEU A 38 7.55 12.79 -28.93
N ILE A 39 8.23 11.66 -29.05
CA ILE A 39 7.78 10.39 -28.47
C ILE A 39 8.75 10.01 -27.39
N GLU A 40 8.26 9.87 -26.17
CA GLU A 40 9.03 9.34 -25.07
C GLU A 40 8.73 7.86 -24.87
N LEU A 41 9.78 7.05 -24.89
CA LEU A 41 9.72 5.60 -24.72
C LEU A 41 10.38 5.19 -23.41
N SER A 42 9.92 4.08 -22.82
CA SER A 42 10.64 3.36 -21.78
C SER A 42 11.93 2.75 -22.35
N LYS A 43 12.79 2.25 -21.46
CA LYS A 43 13.98 1.47 -21.87
C LYS A 43 13.60 0.22 -22.68
N ASP A 44 12.38 -0.28 -22.45
CA ASP A 44 11.85 -1.49 -23.07
C ASP A 44 10.95 -1.19 -24.29
N GLY A 45 10.87 0.09 -24.71
CA GLY A 45 10.13 0.49 -25.91
C GLY A 45 8.64 0.77 -25.71
N ILE A 46 8.15 0.83 -24.47
CA ILE A 46 6.76 1.23 -24.20
C ILE A 46 6.61 2.73 -24.38
N VAL A 47 5.58 3.17 -25.11
CA VAL A 47 5.26 4.58 -25.32
C VAL A 47 4.75 5.19 -24.00
N TYR A 48 5.45 6.20 -23.50
CA TYR A 48 5.03 6.96 -22.33
C TYR A 48 4.23 8.20 -22.69
N SER A 49 4.68 8.92 -23.70
CA SER A 49 4.00 10.12 -24.14
C SER A 49 4.25 10.40 -25.62
N ILE A 50 3.32 11.15 -26.23
CA ILE A 50 3.39 11.63 -27.59
C ILE A 50 3.11 13.13 -27.58
N ASN A 51 4.03 13.95 -28.10
CA ASN A 51 3.96 15.41 -28.16
C ASN A 51 3.81 16.14 -26.81
N MET A 52 4.01 15.44 -25.71
CA MET A 52 3.93 16.03 -24.37
C MET A 52 5.14 15.57 -23.54
N PRO A 53 6.02 16.48 -23.12
CA PRO A 53 7.12 16.10 -22.27
C PRO A 53 6.58 15.68 -20.89
N LEU A 54 6.93 14.49 -20.44
CA LEU A 54 6.66 14.06 -19.08
C LEU A 54 7.55 14.82 -18.11
N GLY A 55 6.95 15.49 -17.14
CA GLY A 55 7.69 16.03 -15.99
C GLY A 55 8.45 14.92 -15.27
N SER A 56 9.61 15.26 -14.70
CA SER A 56 10.50 14.31 -14.01
C SER A 56 9.83 13.48 -12.88
N GLY A 57 8.69 13.94 -12.37
CA GLY A 57 7.89 13.23 -11.35
C GLY A 57 6.87 12.22 -11.88
N GLN A 58 6.63 12.17 -13.20
CA GLN A 58 5.63 11.29 -13.80
C GLN A 58 6.19 9.96 -14.32
N ARG A 59 7.49 9.80 -14.32
CA ARG A 59 8.15 8.53 -14.63
C ARG A 59 8.06 7.62 -13.39
N LYS A 60 6.90 7.04 -13.16
CA LYS A 60 6.77 5.98 -12.15
C LYS A 60 7.47 4.72 -12.65
N THR A 61 8.75 4.65 -12.38
CA THR A 61 9.43 3.35 -12.30
C THR A 61 8.84 2.63 -11.09
N THR A 62 8.53 1.38 -11.24
CA THR A 62 7.99 0.42 -10.26
C THR A 62 7.91 0.99 -8.84
N PRO A 63 6.73 1.17 -8.26
CA PRO A 63 6.66 1.71 -6.92
C PRO A 63 7.35 0.76 -5.98
N THR A 64 8.36 1.25 -5.33
CA THR A 64 8.95 0.58 -4.18
C THR A 64 8.05 0.90 -3.00
N ILE A 65 7.07 0.05 -2.76
CA ILE A 65 6.31 0.10 -1.51
C ILE A 65 7.31 -0.26 -0.42
N GLN A 66 7.74 0.72 0.36
CA GLN A 66 8.57 0.46 1.52
C GLN A 66 7.67 0.11 2.69
N PRO A 67 7.98 -0.96 3.45
CA PRO A 67 7.26 -1.25 4.68
C PRO A 67 7.41 -0.05 5.61
N LYS A 68 6.30 0.49 6.05
CA LYS A 68 6.30 1.53 7.06
C LYS A 68 6.59 0.83 8.38
N VAL A 69 7.79 0.96 8.87
CA VAL A 69 8.12 0.54 10.24
C VAL A 69 7.31 1.43 11.17
N THR A 70 6.11 1.00 11.49
CA THR A 70 5.25 1.65 12.48
C THR A 70 5.76 1.27 13.86
N GLY A 71 6.39 2.22 14.49
CA GLY A 71 6.63 2.18 15.93
C GLY A 71 8.04 1.84 16.36
N ASN A 72 8.94 2.80 16.23
CA ASN A 72 9.99 2.96 17.23
C ASN A 72 9.32 3.44 18.54
N THR A 73 8.46 2.62 19.14
CA THR A 73 8.15 2.83 20.55
C THR A 73 9.42 2.45 21.31
N PRO A 74 9.97 3.36 22.12
CA PRO A 74 11.20 3.08 22.87
C PRO A 74 11.05 1.73 23.58
N ASN A 75 12.03 0.85 23.36
CA ASN A 75 12.04 -0.43 24.05
C ASN A 75 12.55 -0.15 25.46
N VAL A 76 11.63 0.14 26.36
CA VAL A 76 11.93 0.47 27.74
C VAL A 76 11.75 -0.79 28.58
N ASN A 77 12.75 -1.07 29.41
CA ASN A 77 12.66 -2.18 30.35
C ASN A 77 11.67 -1.81 31.47
N PRO A 78 10.58 -2.55 31.66
CA PRO A 78 9.62 -2.25 32.74
C PRO A 78 10.27 -2.21 34.14
N ARG A 79 11.36 -2.93 34.35
CA ARG A 79 12.07 -2.96 35.62
C ARG A 79 12.67 -1.61 36.03
N ASP A 80 12.95 -0.75 35.06
CA ASP A 80 13.52 0.57 35.34
C ASP A 80 12.56 1.53 36.05
N PHE A 81 11.26 1.17 36.07
CA PHE A 81 10.20 1.94 36.71
C PHE A 81 9.66 1.30 38.00
N LEU A 82 10.22 0.17 38.40
CA LEU A 82 9.78 -0.52 39.62
C LEU A 82 10.41 0.15 40.84
N THR A 83 9.56 0.45 41.85
CA THR A 83 10.03 0.96 43.12
C THR A 83 10.74 -0.12 43.91
N GLU A 84 11.57 0.29 44.88
CA GLU A 84 12.28 -0.65 45.75
C GLU A 84 11.30 -1.60 46.51
N GLU A 85 10.15 -1.10 46.93
CA GLU A 85 9.08 -1.89 47.59
C GLU A 85 8.60 -3.03 46.67
N ILE A 86 8.40 -2.74 45.39
CA ILE A 86 7.98 -3.74 44.40
C ILE A 86 9.06 -4.79 44.19
N LEU A 87 10.33 -4.36 44.05
CA LEU A 87 11.46 -5.25 43.83
C LEU A 87 11.77 -6.15 45.00
N MET A 88 11.51 -5.70 46.21
CA MET A 88 11.73 -6.46 47.46
C MET A 88 10.52 -7.33 47.87
N SER A 89 9.46 -7.35 47.07
CA SER A 89 8.28 -8.16 47.38
C SER A 89 8.62 -9.66 47.35
N ASN A 90 8.21 -10.37 48.40
CA ASN A 90 8.53 -11.79 48.61
C ASN A 90 7.62 -12.78 47.84
N SER A 91 6.64 -12.28 47.13
CA SER A 91 5.73 -13.13 46.34
C SER A 91 5.29 -12.46 45.04
N THR A 92 5.05 -13.26 44.01
CA THR A 92 4.54 -12.80 42.72
C THR A 92 3.17 -12.10 42.84
N ALA A 93 2.30 -12.60 43.74
CA ALA A 93 1.00 -12.00 44.00
C ALA A 93 1.14 -10.60 44.59
N LYS A 94 2.03 -10.44 45.58
CA LYS A 94 2.27 -9.14 46.19
C LYS A 94 2.92 -8.16 45.24
N MET A 95 3.87 -8.64 44.43
CA MET A 95 4.47 -7.83 43.37
C MET A 95 3.39 -7.34 42.39
N ALA A 96 2.52 -8.22 41.92
CA ALA A 96 1.43 -7.85 41.01
C ALA A 96 0.48 -6.81 41.61
N GLU A 97 0.11 -6.96 42.90
CA GLU A 97 -0.71 -5.97 43.64
C GLU A 97 -0.04 -4.59 43.65
N LEU A 98 1.25 -4.54 44.00
CA LEU A 98 2.00 -3.29 44.07
C LEU A 98 2.15 -2.61 42.71
N VAL A 99 2.46 -3.38 41.67
CA VAL A 99 2.53 -2.85 40.29
C VAL A 99 1.18 -2.33 39.82
N ALA A 100 0.07 -3.05 40.16
CA ALA A 100 -1.27 -2.55 39.82
C ALA A 100 -1.60 -1.23 40.54
N LYS A 101 -1.23 -1.08 41.79
CA LYS A 101 -1.38 0.18 42.54
C LYS A 101 -0.61 1.32 41.90
N GLU A 102 0.63 1.06 41.48
CA GLU A 102 1.46 2.06 40.82
C GLU A 102 0.87 2.51 39.46
N ILE A 103 0.32 1.56 38.68
CA ILE A 103 -0.39 1.90 37.43
C ILE A 103 -1.57 2.84 37.71
N TYR A 104 -2.35 2.60 38.74
CA TYR A 104 -3.46 3.49 39.11
C TYR A 104 -2.97 4.86 39.61
N SER A 105 -1.88 4.93 40.37
CA SER A 105 -1.24 6.19 40.80
C SER A 105 -0.76 7.00 39.60
N ILE A 106 -0.14 6.37 38.60
CA ILE A 106 0.26 7.03 37.36
C ILE A 106 -0.96 7.59 36.62
N ARG A 107 -2.05 6.85 36.53
CA ARG A 107 -3.29 7.31 35.90
C ARG A 107 -3.90 8.51 36.61
N GLU A 108 -3.91 8.50 37.95
CA GLU A 108 -4.35 9.64 38.73
C GLU A 108 -3.49 10.86 38.49
N SER A 109 -2.17 10.72 38.48
CA SER A 109 -1.23 11.80 38.17
C SER A 109 -1.45 12.39 36.78
N LYS A 110 -1.66 11.55 35.76
CA LYS A 110 -2.02 12.00 34.41
C LYS A 110 -3.32 12.77 34.38
N ASN A 111 -4.35 12.27 35.08
CA ASN A 111 -5.64 12.92 35.13
C ASN A 111 -5.56 14.27 35.86
N ALA A 112 -4.81 14.36 36.96
CA ALA A 112 -4.58 15.60 37.68
C ALA A 112 -3.87 16.66 36.81
N LEU A 113 -2.83 16.25 36.05
CA LEU A 113 -2.16 17.14 35.09
C LEU A 113 -3.11 17.61 33.98
N LEU A 114 -3.94 16.72 33.43
CA LEU A 114 -4.87 17.07 32.35
C LEU A 114 -6.01 17.99 32.83
N ARG A 115 -6.42 17.87 34.09
CA ARG A 115 -7.44 18.72 34.70
C ARG A 115 -6.89 20.02 35.28
N GLY A 116 -5.56 20.17 35.35
CA GLY A 116 -4.94 21.35 35.98
C GLY A 116 -5.00 21.30 37.51
N GLU A 117 -5.16 20.14 38.11
CA GLU A 117 -5.32 19.92 39.56
C GLU A 117 -4.05 19.39 40.23
N ALA A 118 -2.95 19.24 39.48
CA ALA A 118 -1.68 18.78 40.05
C ALA A 118 -1.03 19.88 40.91
N ASP A 119 -0.44 19.49 42.06
CA ASP A 119 0.23 20.38 42.98
C ASP A 119 1.35 21.23 42.33
N ASN A 120 2.01 20.65 41.33
CA ASN A 120 3.06 21.28 40.54
C ASN A 120 2.71 21.29 39.08
N MET A 121 1.96 22.28 38.62
CA MET A 121 1.62 22.42 37.21
C MET A 121 2.83 22.91 36.39
N PRO A 122 3.09 22.28 35.22
CA PRO A 122 4.14 22.73 34.31
C PRO A 122 3.86 24.14 33.79
N LYS A 123 4.92 24.93 33.60
CA LYS A 123 4.82 26.33 33.21
C LYS A 123 4.46 26.54 31.74
N ASP A 124 4.72 25.56 30.90
CA ASP A 124 4.43 25.63 29.47
C ASP A 124 3.90 24.28 28.92
N GLY A 125 3.34 24.35 27.70
CA GLY A 125 2.78 23.18 27.05
C GLY A 125 3.81 22.12 26.65
N ALA A 126 5.06 22.51 26.40
CA ALA A 126 6.13 21.56 26.04
C ALA A 126 6.54 20.72 27.26
N GLN A 127 6.64 21.36 28.43
CA GLN A 127 6.91 20.66 29.69
C GLN A 127 5.74 19.73 30.07
N LEU A 128 4.49 20.20 29.91
CA LEU A 128 3.31 19.37 30.15
C LEU A 128 3.31 18.12 29.26
N LYS A 129 3.60 18.31 27.97
CA LYS A 129 3.68 17.19 27.03
C LYS A 129 4.76 16.19 27.43
N LEU A 130 5.96 16.66 27.79
CA LEU A 130 7.06 15.78 28.21
C LEU A 130 6.67 14.96 29.46
N MET A 131 5.99 15.58 30.44
CA MET A 131 5.51 14.89 31.64
C MET A 131 4.48 13.83 31.30
N LEU A 132 3.49 14.16 30.46
CA LEU A 132 2.45 13.21 30.02
C LEU A 132 3.03 12.07 29.20
N ASP A 133 3.98 12.33 28.32
CA ASP A 133 4.66 11.31 27.51
C ASP A 133 5.45 10.34 28.40
N ASN A 134 6.17 10.85 29.40
CA ASN A 134 6.89 10.02 30.37
C ASN A 134 5.95 9.15 31.23
N LEU A 135 4.88 9.74 31.79
CA LEU A 135 3.88 8.97 32.57
C LEU A 135 3.18 7.92 31.70
N THR A 136 2.91 8.23 30.44
CA THR A 136 2.31 7.28 29.50
C THR A 136 3.28 6.12 29.18
N LEU A 137 4.57 6.42 29.06
CA LEU A 137 5.60 5.41 28.85
C LEU A 137 5.70 4.45 30.05
N GLN A 138 5.72 5.01 31.28
CA GLN A 138 5.75 4.24 32.53
C GLN A 138 4.52 3.35 32.68
N GLU A 139 3.31 3.93 32.50
CA GLU A 139 2.05 3.18 32.57
C GLU A 139 2.04 2.00 31.60
N ARG A 140 2.49 2.24 30.36
CA ARG A 140 2.56 1.20 29.35
C ARG A 140 3.54 0.11 29.73
N ALA A 141 4.76 0.48 30.14
CA ALA A 141 5.80 -0.48 30.52
C ALA A 141 5.33 -1.37 31.69
N MET A 142 4.68 -0.80 32.69
CA MET A 142 4.13 -1.58 33.82
C MET A 142 2.94 -2.45 33.40
N THR A 143 2.07 -1.95 32.52
CA THR A 143 0.92 -2.74 32.02
C THR A 143 1.39 -3.94 31.19
N GLU A 144 2.47 -3.78 30.40
CA GLU A 144 3.09 -4.86 29.63
C GLU A 144 3.62 -6.00 30.51
N MET A 145 3.90 -5.77 31.80
CA MET A 145 4.26 -6.84 32.75
C MET A 145 3.13 -7.83 33.00
N PHE A 146 1.87 -7.39 32.90
CA PHE A 146 0.70 -8.25 33.05
C PHE A 146 0.18 -8.79 31.73
N ALA A 147 0.05 -7.91 30.74
CA ALA A 147 -0.54 -8.23 29.45
C ALA A 147 0.45 -8.87 28.47
N GLY A 148 1.74 -8.78 28.78
CA GLY A 148 2.81 -9.11 27.83
C GLY A 148 3.05 -7.96 26.83
N LYS A 149 4.16 -8.05 26.10
CA LYS A 149 4.52 -7.09 25.06
C LYS A 149 4.13 -7.64 23.70
N VAL A 150 3.33 -6.90 22.95
CA VAL A 150 3.03 -7.20 21.56
C VAL A 150 3.93 -6.31 20.68
N THR A 151 4.75 -6.94 19.84
CA THR A 151 5.51 -6.26 18.80
C THR A 151 4.93 -6.63 17.45
N THR A 152 4.67 -5.64 16.62
CA THR A 152 4.15 -5.85 15.27
C THR A 152 5.21 -5.46 14.25
N GLU A 153 5.52 -6.36 13.35
CA GLU A 153 6.36 -6.11 12.18
C GLU A 153 5.50 -6.20 10.93
N GLU A 154 5.65 -5.21 10.05
CA GLU A 154 4.98 -5.19 8.76
C GLU A 154 5.90 -5.80 7.70
N LYS A 155 5.39 -6.79 6.96
CA LYS A 155 6.08 -7.37 5.79
C LYS A 155 5.22 -7.17 4.55
N ILE A 156 5.84 -6.71 3.48
CA ILE A 156 5.17 -6.50 2.21
C ILE A 156 5.53 -7.65 1.26
N TYR A 157 4.50 -8.31 0.76
CA TYR A 157 4.62 -9.33 -0.27
C TYR A 157 4.01 -8.81 -1.57
N THR A 158 4.73 -8.96 -2.66
CA THR A 158 4.25 -8.57 -3.99
C THR A 158 3.99 -9.82 -4.83
N ILE A 159 2.75 -9.98 -5.26
CA ILE A 159 2.34 -11.07 -6.14
C ILE A 159 1.99 -10.47 -7.49
N ARG A 160 2.61 -10.98 -8.55
CA ARG A 160 2.36 -10.54 -9.93
C ARG A 160 1.40 -11.50 -10.61
N ILE A 161 0.35 -10.95 -11.18
CA ILE A 161 -0.68 -11.70 -11.91
C ILE A 161 -0.82 -11.09 -13.29
N VAL A 162 -0.80 -11.93 -14.34
CA VAL A 162 -1.17 -11.49 -15.68
C VAL A 162 -2.69 -11.51 -15.75
N PRO A 163 -3.34 -10.35 -15.97
CA PRO A 163 -4.79 -10.26 -15.90
C PRO A 163 -5.47 -11.03 -17.04
N LYS A 164 -6.42 -11.84 -16.67
CA LYS A 164 -7.41 -12.49 -17.54
C LYS A 164 -8.73 -12.53 -16.75
N GLU A 165 -9.84 -12.89 -17.39
CA GLU A 165 -11.03 -13.20 -16.62
C GLU A 165 -10.75 -14.36 -15.68
N MET A 166 -10.96 -14.14 -14.39
CA MET A 166 -10.76 -15.11 -13.32
C MET A 166 -12.02 -15.14 -12.46
N LYS A 167 -12.50 -16.34 -12.18
CA LYS A 167 -13.67 -16.55 -11.32
C LYS A 167 -13.24 -17.34 -10.11
N HIS A 168 -13.02 -16.67 -8.98
CA HIS A 168 -12.71 -17.32 -7.72
C HIS A 168 -11.50 -18.28 -7.81
N GLU A 169 -10.41 -17.80 -8.39
CA GLU A 169 -9.14 -18.55 -8.49
C GLU A 169 -8.26 -18.25 -7.27
N VAL A 170 -7.38 -19.17 -6.89
CA VAL A 170 -6.46 -18.96 -5.78
C VAL A 170 -5.37 -17.97 -6.18
N ALA A 171 -5.35 -16.81 -5.55
CA ALA A 171 -4.30 -15.82 -5.75
C ALA A 171 -3.02 -16.19 -4.97
N PHE A 172 -3.18 -16.54 -3.71
CA PHE A 172 -2.13 -17.03 -2.82
C PHE A 172 -2.74 -17.77 -1.64
N ARG A 173 -1.89 -18.40 -0.82
CA ARG A 173 -2.33 -19.04 0.42
C ARG A 173 -1.72 -18.34 1.64
N PHE A 174 -2.51 -18.26 2.68
CA PHE A 174 -2.13 -17.59 3.92
C PHE A 174 -2.33 -18.49 5.13
N SER A 175 -1.35 -18.50 6.02
CA SER A 175 -1.39 -19.21 7.30
C SER A 175 -1.13 -18.24 8.43
N LYS A 176 -1.96 -18.27 9.47
CA LYS A 176 -1.73 -17.44 10.68
C LYS A 176 -0.39 -17.75 11.35
N LYS A 177 0.16 -18.95 11.18
CA LYS A 177 1.44 -19.34 11.77
C LYS A 177 2.63 -19.09 10.84
N LEU A 178 2.46 -19.28 9.53
CA LEU A 178 3.56 -19.26 8.57
C LEU A 178 3.58 -17.99 7.69
N GLY A 179 2.50 -17.21 7.69
CA GLY A 179 2.33 -16.08 6.77
C GLY A 179 1.90 -16.53 5.37
N ILE A 180 2.40 -15.87 4.33
CA ILE A 180 2.11 -16.26 2.95
C ILE A 180 2.94 -17.50 2.60
N VAL A 181 2.28 -18.52 2.12
CA VAL A 181 2.88 -19.81 1.73
C VAL A 181 2.66 -20.08 0.24
N ALA A 182 3.33 -21.09 -0.30
CA ALA A 182 3.21 -21.46 -1.70
C ALA A 182 1.79 -21.94 -2.04
N ASN A 183 1.35 -21.74 -3.29
CA ASN A 183 -0.01 -22.10 -3.73
C ASN A 183 -0.35 -23.60 -3.62
N ASN A 184 0.66 -24.45 -3.59
CA ASN A 184 0.53 -25.88 -3.39
C ASN A 184 0.68 -26.33 -1.93
N ASP A 185 0.95 -25.41 -1.01
CA ASP A 185 1.08 -25.71 0.41
C ASP A 185 -0.27 -25.63 1.12
N LEU A 186 -0.77 -26.78 1.55
CA LEU A 186 -2.06 -26.91 2.24
C LEU A 186 -2.02 -26.43 3.71
N ALA A 187 -0.86 -26.03 4.24
CA ALA A 187 -0.76 -25.40 5.55
C ALA A 187 -1.34 -23.99 5.57
N GLY A 188 -1.55 -23.38 4.40
CA GLY A 188 -2.22 -22.09 4.22
C GLY A 188 -3.61 -22.23 3.62
N GLU A 189 -4.52 -21.38 4.09
CA GLU A 189 -5.86 -21.26 3.52
C GLU A 189 -5.84 -20.36 2.28
N PRO A 190 -6.66 -20.66 1.27
CA PRO A 190 -6.63 -19.91 0.02
C PRO A 190 -7.24 -18.52 0.18
N VAL A 191 -6.58 -17.53 -0.39
CA VAL A 191 -7.14 -16.21 -0.71
C VAL A 191 -7.51 -16.23 -2.18
N TYR A 192 -8.76 -15.96 -2.47
CA TYR A 192 -9.30 -16.05 -3.82
C TYR A 192 -9.29 -14.69 -4.51
N ILE A 193 -9.05 -14.72 -5.82
CA ILE A 193 -9.14 -13.55 -6.68
C ILE A 193 -10.23 -13.74 -7.72
N THR A 194 -11.01 -12.71 -7.94
CA THR A 194 -11.93 -12.60 -9.07
C THR A 194 -11.54 -11.37 -9.88
N ILE A 195 -11.41 -11.54 -11.19
CA ILE A 195 -11.18 -10.44 -12.15
C ILE A 195 -12.28 -10.53 -13.19
N ALA A 196 -13.18 -9.54 -13.16
CA ALA A 196 -14.31 -9.45 -14.08
C ALA A 196 -14.14 -8.27 -15.05
N ASP A 197 -14.18 -8.55 -16.34
CA ASP A 197 -14.24 -7.51 -17.37
C ASP A 197 -15.58 -6.76 -17.29
N LEU A 198 -15.52 -5.45 -17.10
CA LEU A 198 -16.70 -4.58 -17.05
C LEU A 198 -17.21 -4.19 -18.44
N LYS A 199 -16.58 -4.68 -19.50
CA LYS A 199 -16.91 -4.41 -20.91
C LYS A 199 -17.13 -2.92 -21.19
N SER A 200 -16.23 -2.11 -20.59
CA SER A 200 -16.29 -0.64 -20.65
C SER A 200 -15.96 -0.07 -22.03
N ILE A 201 -15.40 -0.90 -22.92
CA ILE A 201 -15.00 -0.52 -24.28
C ILE A 201 -15.70 -1.43 -25.27
N ASN A 202 -16.35 -0.83 -26.29
CA ASN A 202 -16.83 -1.59 -27.44
C ASN A 202 -15.65 -1.96 -28.31
N ILE A 203 -15.37 -3.25 -28.43
CA ILE A 203 -14.34 -3.77 -29.34
C ILE A 203 -14.92 -3.67 -30.75
N PRO A 204 -14.36 -2.81 -31.63
CA PRO A 204 -14.83 -2.72 -33.01
C PRO A 204 -14.49 -4.03 -33.74
N GLU A 205 -15.38 -4.47 -34.62
CA GLU A 205 -15.10 -5.60 -35.50
C GLU A 205 -13.85 -5.30 -36.34
N ALA A 206 -12.90 -6.23 -36.35
CA ALA A 206 -11.69 -6.10 -37.12
C ALA A 206 -12.03 -6.09 -38.61
N ASP A 207 -11.84 -4.96 -39.27
CA ASP A 207 -11.90 -4.87 -40.73
C ASP A 207 -10.53 -5.23 -41.32
N PRO A 208 -10.37 -6.43 -41.93
CA PRO A 208 -9.08 -6.90 -42.45
C PRO A 208 -8.57 -6.06 -43.65
N LYS A 209 -9.41 -5.16 -44.19
CA LYS A 209 -9.06 -4.29 -45.33
C LYS A 209 -8.64 -2.90 -44.88
N LYS A 210 -8.78 -2.55 -43.62
CA LYS A 210 -8.41 -1.23 -43.13
C LYS A 210 -6.90 -1.13 -42.98
N GLN A 211 -6.25 -0.44 -43.93
CA GLN A 211 -4.86 -0.07 -43.79
C GLN A 211 -4.75 0.93 -42.62
N VAL A 212 -4.03 0.55 -41.59
CA VAL A 212 -3.95 1.35 -40.36
C VAL A 212 -2.67 2.16 -40.41
N ASP A 213 -2.81 3.48 -40.64
CA ASP A 213 -1.73 4.45 -40.56
C ASP A 213 -1.74 5.12 -39.19
N GLY A 214 -0.60 5.12 -38.50
CA GLY A 214 -0.49 5.83 -37.22
C GLY A 214 0.36 5.11 -36.20
N ILE A 215 0.41 5.69 -34.98
CA ILE A 215 1.13 5.12 -33.86
C ILE A 215 0.14 4.29 -33.05
N ALA A 216 0.43 3.00 -32.90
CA ALA A 216 -0.37 2.10 -32.09
C ALA A 216 -0.24 2.44 -30.59
N TYR A 217 -1.36 2.48 -29.88
CA TYR A 217 -1.40 2.62 -28.44
C TYR A 217 -2.54 1.80 -27.83
N ASN A 218 -2.37 1.40 -26.58
CA ASN A 218 -3.40 0.64 -25.87
C ASN A 218 -4.38 1.56 -25.15
N VAL A 219 -5.67 1.34 -25.36
CA VAL A 219 -6.75 1.91 -24.55
C VAL A 219 -7.22 0.84 -23.60
N PRO A 220 -6.95 0.96 -22.29
CA PRO A 220 -7.29 -0.09 -21.34
C PRO A 220 -8.80 -0.14 -21.10
N GLY A 221 -9.34 -1.35 -21.07
CA GLY A 221 -10.67 -1.59 -20.54
C GLY A 221 -10.67 -1.52 -19.00
N ARG A 222 -11.86 -1.47 -18.39
CA ARG A 222 -12.01 -1.50 -16.93
C ARG A 222 -12.37 -2.91 -16.47
N ALA A 223 -11.76 -3.32 -15.38
CA ALA A 223 -12.10 -4.57 -14.72
C ALA A 223 -12.35 -4.33 -13.24
N ARG A 224 -13.21 -5.14 -12.66
CA ARG A 224 -13.38 -5.23 -11.21
C ARG A 224 -12.49 -6.34 -10.69
N VAL A 225 -11.66 -6.02 -9.71
CA VAL A 225 -10.80 -6.98 -9.03
C VAL A 225 -11.25 -7.07 -7.58
N THR A 226 -11.58 -8.28 -7.13
CA THR A 226 -11.88 -8.59 -5.74
C THR A 226 -10.93 -9.64 -5.19
N LEU A 227 -10.60 -9.53 -3.91
CA LEU A 227 -9.90 -10.55 -3.15
C LEU A 227 -10.76 -10.96 -1.96
N ASP A 228 -10.99 -12.25 -1.81
CA ASP A 228 -11.83 -12.82 -0.78
C ASP A 228 -11.06 -13.81 0.07
N TYR A 229 -11.24 -13.75 1.39
CA TYR A 229 -10.67 -14.67 2.37
C TYR A 229 -11.71 -14.99 3.43
N HIS A 230 -12.00 -16.26 3.68
CA HIS A 230 -13.04 -16.70 4.61
C HIS A 230 -14.43 -16.10 4.34
N ASN A 231 -14.79 -15.91 3.07
CA ASN A 231 -16.01 -15.22 2.65
C ASN A 231 -16.08 -13.73 3.06
N GLU A 232 -14.97 -13.15 3.47
CA GLU A 232 -14.86 -11.71 3.71
C GLU A 232 -14.11 -11.07 2.54
N GLU A 233 -14.64 -9.97 2.01
CA GLU A 233 -14.00 -9.19 0.96
C GLU A 233 -12.86 -8.37 1.56
N LEU A 234 -11.61 -8.73 1.21
CA LEU A 234 -10.41 -8.01 1.65
C LEU A 234 -10.09 -6.82 0.75
N TYR A 235 -10.50 -6.89 -0.51
CA TYR A 235 -10.19 -5.87 -1.50
C TYR A 235 -11.23 -5.86 -2.61
N ASN A 236 -11.62 -4.66 -3.05
CA ASN A 236 -12.50 -4.46 -4.19
C ASN A 236 -12.16 -3.12 -4.85
N ALA A 237 -11.77 -3.18 -6.12
CA ALA A 237 -11.50 -1.97 -6.89
C ALA A 237 -11.76 -2.17 -8.38
N GLU A 238 -12.06 -1.08 -9.05
CA GLU A 238 -12.08 -1.01 -10.50
C GLU A 238 -10.76 -0.43 -11.00
N ILE A 239 -10.07 -1.20 -11.82
CA ILE A 239 -8.76 -0.82 -12.34
C ILE A 239 -8.72 -0.91 -13.87
N PRO A 240 -7.90 -0.09 -14.54
CA PRO A 240 -7.68 -0.20 -15.97
C PRO A 240 -6.80 -1.40 -16.29
N ILE A 241 -7.21 -2.24 -17.23
CA ILE A 241 -6.46 -3.43 -17.68
C ILE A 241 -6.43 -3.46 -19.21
N THR A 242 -5.24 -3.47 -19.79
CA THR A 242 -5.06 -3.43 -21.25
C THR A 242 -5.56 -4.68 -21.95
N GLN A 243 -5.55 -5.85 -21.29
CA GLN A 243 -6.06 -7.10 -21.84
C GLN A 243 -7.58 -7.09 -22.10
N PHE A 244 -8.30 -6.18 -21.44
CA PHE A 244 -9.75 -5.97 -21.67
C PHE A 244 -10.03 -4.72 -22.49
N GLY A 245 -8.99 -4.14 -23.07
CA GLY A 245 -9.06 -2.95 -23.89
C GLY A 245 -8.92 -3.24 -25.38
N VAL A 246 -8.59 -2.19 -26.12
CA VAL A 246 -8.36 -2.22 -27.56
C VAL A 246 -7.06 -1.53 -27.91
N VAL A 247 -6.49 -1.90 -29.05
CA VAL A 247 -5.39 -1.15 -29.66
C VAL A 247 -6.01 -0.14 -30.62
N GLU A 248 -5.70 1.13 -30.39
CA GLU A 248 -6.06 2.22 -31.27
C GLU A 248 -4.83 2.78 -31.98
N TYR A 249 -5.06 3.57 -33.00
CA TYR A 249 -3.99 4.14 -33.82
C TYR A 249 -4.17 5.64 -33.90
N LEU A 250 -3.18 6.38 -33.45
CA LEU A 250 -3.16 7.82 -33.54
C LEU A 250 -2.80 8.22 -34.97
N ALA A 251 -3.78 8.78 -35.68
CA ALA A 251 -3.60 9.21 -37.07
C ALA A 251 -2.47 10.27 -37.22
N PRO A 252 -1.68 10.25 -38.29
CA PRO A 252 -0.58 11.19 -38.49
C PRO A 252 -0.98 12.67 -38.39
N CYS A 253 -2.19 13.03 -38.82
CA CYS A 253 -2.68 14.40 -38.73
C CYS A 253 -2.91 14.87 -37.28
N LEU A 254 -3.27 13.99 -36.38
CA LEU A 254 -3.48 14.32 -34.97
C LEU A 254 -2.17 14.47 -34.18
N LEU A 255 -1.06 13.94 -34.71
CA LEU A 255 0.27 14.16 -34.15
C LEU A 255 0.73 15.62 -34.24
N TYR A 256 0.16 16.38 -35.19
CA TYR A 256 0.51 17.79 -35.42
C TYR A 256 -0.48 18.78 -34.82
N THR A 257 -1.69 18.34 -34.52
CA THR A 257 -2.79 19.19 -34.02
C THR A 257 -3.07 19.05 -32.53
N SER A 258 -2.23 18.32 -31.79
CA SER A 258 -2.33 18.28 -30.32
C SER A 258 -2.21 19.71 -29.79
N PRO A 259 -3.22 20.25 -29.08
CA PRO A 259 -3.15 21.61 -28.57
C PRO A 259 -1.92 21.77 -27.67
N SER A 260 -1.12 22.79 -27.97
CA SER A 260 -0.06 23.20 -27.05
C SER A 260 -0.69 23.56 -25.70
N PRO A 261 -0.03 23.26 -24.57
CA PRO A 261 -0.51 23.71 -23.25
C PRO A 261 -0.75 25.23 -23.17
N ARG A 262 -0.22 26.01 -24.12
CA ARG A 262 -0.46 27.45 -24.24
C ARG A 262 -1.78 27.80 -24.91
N ASP A 263 -2.33 26.92 -25.74
CA ASP A 263 -3.58 27.22 -26.47
C ASP A 263 -4.83 27.14 -25.59
N GLY A 264 -4.78 26.43 -24.46
CA GLY A 264 -5.85 26.37 -23.47
C GLY A 264 -6.01 27.63 -22.62
N LEU A 265 -5.10 28.58 -22.68
CA LEU A 265 -5.13 29.83 -21.90
C LEU A 265 -5.70 31.04 -22.66
N LEU A 266 -6.01 30.89 -23.96
CA LEU A 266 -6.51 31.98 -24.81
C LEU A 266 -8.00 31.88 -25.18
N SER A 267 -8.71 30.87 -24.69
CA SER A 267 -10.16 30.80 -24.82
C SER A 267 -10.85 31.17 -23.51
N ARG A 268 -10.92 32.47 -23.24
CA ARG A 268 -11.91 33.10 -22.39
C ARG A 268 -12.59 34.19 -23.17
#